data_9d2faa44295a83b7d8f4fb25ce2ff96b
#
_entry.id   9d2faa44295a83b7d8f4fb25ce2ff96b
#
_cell.length_a   1.000
_cell.length_b   1.000
_cell.length_c   1.000
_cell.angle_alpha   90.00
_cell.angle_beta   90.00
_cell.angle_gamma   90.00
#
_symmetry.space_group_name_H-M   'P 1'
#
loop_
_entity.id
_entity.type
_entity.pdbx_description
1 polymer ?
#
loop_
_entity_poly.entity_id
_entity_poly.type
_entity_poly.pdbx_seq_one_letter_code
_entity_poly.pdbx_strand_id
1 'polypeptide(L)'
;RYNVLIGTQMVAKGHDIPNVTLVGVLSADSMLNMPDFRAYERAFSLLTQAAGRAGRGDKPGHVILQVYDADNRTVHLAAAQDYDTFAEEELLRRKELNYPPYAAFLKITVWDKNEERANGTAKEIADFLERQAKNTDAEVFGPFAGIIGKVRDLYRVNVLVKSTQINIFKTALWQSPYRDMKNVYFDVDPFNV
;
A
#
# COMPACT_ATOMS: atom_id res chain seq x y z
N ARG A 1 -1.97 -11.11 -37.68
CA ARG A 1 -1.23 -11.75 -36.57
C ARG A 1 -0.44 -10.64 -35.87
N TYR A 2 -0.62 -10.47 -34.53
CA TYR A 2 0.09 -9.47 -33.79
C TYR A 2 1.30 -10.12 -33.10
N ASN A 3 2.45 -9.43 -33.10
CA ASN A 3 3.69 -9.92 -32.50
C ASN A 3 4.06 -9.20 -31.21
N VAL A 4 3.35 -8.13 -30.86
CA VAL A 4 3.58 -7.32 -29.67
C VAL A 4 2.25 -7.10 -28.98
N LEU A 5 2.23 -7.29 -27.66
CA LEU A 5 1.13 -6.96 -26.77
C LEU A 5 1.60 -5.89 -25.78
N ILE A 6 0.88 -4.78 -25.71
CA ILE A 6 1.15 -3.69 -24.77
C ILE A 6 -0.03 -3.58 -23.82
N GLY A 7 0.23 -3.47 -22.53
CA GLY A 7 -0.80 -3.30 -21.52
C GLY A 7 -0.25 -3.00 -20.15
N THR A 8 -1.13 -2.95 -19.17
CA THR A 8 -0.80 -2.72 -17.76
C THR A 8 -0.54 -4.07 -17.04
N GLN A 9 -0.39 -4.02 -15.73
CA GLN A 9 -0.27 -5.22 -14.88
C GLN A 9 -1.37 -6.29 -15.12
N MET A 10 -2.52 -5.91 -15.69
CA MET A 10 -3.57 -6.87 -16.02
C MET A 10 -3.14 -7.90 -17.09
N VAL A 11 -2.22 -7.52 -17.97
CA VAL A 11 -1.65 -8.44 -18.96
C VAL A 11 -0.79 -9.53 -18.29
N ALA A 12 -0.12 -9.16 -17.19
CA ALA A 12 0.66 -10.11 -16.40
C ALA A 12 -0.21 -11.08 -15.59
N LYS A 13 -1.48 -10.71 -15.32
CA LYS A 13 -2.42 -11.52 -14.54
C LYS A 13 -3.39 -12.29 -15.45
N GLY A 14 -3.40 -13.60 -15.37
CA GLY A 14 -4.50 -14.43 -15.87
C GLY A 14 -4.46 -14.81 -17.35
N HIS A 15 -3.60 -14.25 -18.18
CA HIS A 15 -3.49 -14.65 -19.58
C HIS A 15 -2.35 -15.66 -19.78
N ASP A 16 -2.68 -16.82 -20.25
CA ASP A 16 -1.69 -17.81 -20.72
C ASP A 16 -1.44 -17.58 -22.21
N ILE A 17 -0.36 -16.84 -22.50
CA ILE A 17 0.04 -16.54 -23.88
C ILE A 17 1.22 -17.45 -24.19
N PRO A 18 1.05 -18.42 -25.12
CA PRO A 18 2.13 -19.32 -25.49
C PRO A 18 3.20 -18.60 -26.32
N ASN A 19 4.43 -19.11 -26.25
CA ASN A 19 5.56 -18.65 -27.06
C ASN A 19 5.97 -17.18 -26.85
N VAL A 20 5.79 -16.63 -25.64
CA VAL A 20 6.35 -15.32 -25.29
C VAL A 20 7.85 -15.46 -25.11
N THR A 21 8.62 -14.82 -25.99
CA THR A 21 10.09 -14.86 -25.96
C THR A 21 10.71 -13.63 -25.29
N LEU A 22 9.94 -12.54 -25.15
CA LEU A 22 10.40 -11.32 -24.50
C LEU A 22 9.28 -10.69 -23.68
N VAL A 23 9.58 -10.34 -22.43
CA VAL A 23 8.74 -9.50 -21.57
C VAL A 23 9.54 -8.25 -21.19
N GLY A 24 9.00 -7.09 -21.50
CA GLY A 24 9.53 -5.79 -21.06
C GLY A 24 8.64 -5.18 -19.99
N VAL A 25 9.22 -4.77 -18.87
CA VAL A 25 8.54 -4.02 -17.82
C VAL A 25 9.13 -2.62 -17.78
N LEU A 26 8.31 -1.62 -18.08
CA LEU A 26 8.72 -0.21 -18.05
C LEU A 26 8.51 0.36 -16.64
N SER A 27 9.46 1.16 -16.16
CA SER A 27 9.42 1.81 -14.84
C SER A 27 9.08 0.81 -13.71
N ALA A 28 9.84 -0.29 -13.66
CA ALA A 28 9.59 -1.40 -12.75
C ALA A 28 9.65 -1.00 -11.26
N ASP A 29 10.41 0.04 -10.95
CA ASP A 29 10.57 0.61 -9.61
C ASP A 29 9.54 1.70 -9.26
N SER A 30 8.69 2.12 -10.19
CA SER A 30 7.67 3.14 -9.91
C SER A 30 6.71 2.75 -8.79
N MET A 31 6.43 1.46 -8.63
CA MET A 31 5.56 0.95 -7.57
C MET A 31 6.19 1.04 -6.18
N LEU A 32 7.51 1.05 -6.09
CA LEU A 32 8.23 1.13 -4.82
C LEU A 32 8.06 2.49 -4.13
N ASN A 33 7.77 3.52 -4.91
CA ASN A 33 7.56 4.89 -4.43
C ASN A 33 6.10 5.18 -4.01
N MET A 34 5.22 4.17 -4.04
CA MET A 34 3.85 4.35 -3.59
C MET A 34 3.81 4.49 -2.06
N PRO A 35 3.00 5.43 -1.51
CA PRO A 35 2.84 5.59 -0.07
C PRO A 35 1.96 4.47 0.51
N ASP A 36 2.46 3.25 0.50
CA ASP A 36 1.82 2.03 0.99
C ASP A 36 2.90 1.12 1.58
N PHE A 37 2.71 0.66 2.78
CA PHE A 37 3.67 -0.23 3.43
C PHE A 37 3.87 -1.56 2.67
N ARG A 38 2.93 -1.93 1.80
CA ARG A 38 3.01 -3.12 0.92
C ARG A 38 3.64 -2.82 -0.45
N ALA A 39 4.16 -1.61 -0.68
CA ALA A 39 4.68 -1.22 -1.99
C ALA A 39 5.76 -2.18 -2.49
N TYR A 40 6.67 -2.57 -1.63
CA TYR A 40 7.76 -3.50 -1.96
C TYR A 40 7.25 -4.91 -2.25
N GLU A 41 6.35 -5.43 -1.43
CA GLU A 41 5.72 -6.74 -1.64
C GLU A 41 4.93 -6.80 -2.96
N ARG A 42 4.17 -5.73 -3.26
CA ARG A 42 3.43 -5.64 -4.53
C ARG A 42 4.35 -5.54 -5.73
N ALA A 43 5.42 -4.75 -5.63
CA ALA A 43 6.42 -4.64 -6.69
C ALA A 43 7.10 -5.99 -6.93
N PHE A 44 7.61 -6.64 -5.89
CA PHE A 44 8.22 -7.97 -5.98
C PHE A 44 7.27 -8.98 -6.65
N SER A 45 6.04 -9.08 -6.17
CA SER A 45 5.03 -10.01 -6.70
C SER A 45 4.73 -9.74 -8.17
N LEU A 46 4.56 -8.47 -8.57
CA LEU A 46 4.28 -8.11 -9.96
C LEU A 46 5.47 -8.43 -10.88
N LEU A 47 6.69 -8.08 -10.47
CA LEU A 47 7.88 -8.30 -11.26
C LEU A 47 8.14 -9.80 -11.46
N THR A 48 8.00 -10.59 -10.39
CA THR A 48 8.12 -12.05 -10.44
C THR A 48 7.05 -12.68 -11.33
N GLN A 49 5.80 -12.21 -11.26
CA GLN A 49 4.73 -12.67 -12.14
C GLN A 49 5.01 -12.33 -13.61
N ALA A 50 5.50 -11.12 -13.89
CA ALA A 50 5.88 -10.71 -15.25
C ALA A 50 7.05 -11.55 -15.78
N ALA A 51 8.06 -11.78 -14.95
CA ALA A 51 9.19 -12.63 -15.29
C ALA A 51 8.75 -14.07 -15.63
N GLY A 52 7.82 -14.63 -14.88
CA GLY A 52 7.27 -15.97 -15.11
C GLY A 52 6.41 -16.10 -16.37
N ARG A 53 6.21 -15.03 -17.15
CA ARG A 53 5.51 -15.10 -18.47
C ARG A 53 6.44 -15.38 -19.63
N ALA A 54 7.71 -15.07 -19.54
CA ALA A 54 8.68 -15.37 -20.58
C ALA A 54 9.10 -16.85 -20.54
N GLY A 55 9.37 -17.44 -21.70
CA GLY A 55 9.93 -18.80 -21.80
C GLY A 55 8.92 -19.93 -21.55
N ARG A 56 7.61 -19.67 -21.66
CA ARG A 56 6.59 -20.71 -21.63
C ARG A 56 6.46 -21.32 -23.01
N GLY A 57 7.11 -22.46 -23.25
CA GLY A 57 7.12 -23.19 -24.48
C GLY A 57 8.53 -23.65 -24.87
N ASP A 58 8.73 -23.98 -26.12
CA ASP A 58 9.99 -24.56 -26.63
C ASP A 58 11.12 -23.53 -26.83
N LYS A 59 10.83 -22.24 -26.63
CA LYS A 59 11.79 -21.15 -26.84
C LYS A 59 12.20 -20.52 -25.53
N PRO A 60 13.50 -20.22 -25.32
CA PRO A 60 13.94 -19.47 -24.15
C PRO A 60 13.31 -18.08 -24.13
N GLY A 61 12.92 -17.62 -22.93
CA GLY A 61 12.36 -16.31 -22.70
C GLY A 61 13.36 -15.37 -22.07
N HIS A 62 13.28 -14.09 -22.43
CA HIS A 62 14.04 -13.01 -21.82
C HIS A 62 13.11 -12.03 -21.12
N VAL A 63 13.58 -11.46 -20.01
CA VAL A 63 12.86 -10.42 -19.28
C VAL A 63 13.77 -9.21 -19.17
N ILE A 64 13.24 -8.04 -19.51
CA ILE A 64 13.94 -6.77 -19.38
C ILE A 64 13.14 -5.92 -18.39
N LEU A 65 13.75 -5.54 -17.28
CA LEU A 65 13.20 -4.61 -16.30
C LEU A 65 13.87 -3.25 -16.49
N GLN A 66 13.12 -2.25 -16.92
CA GLN A 66 13.59 -0.88 -16.97
C GLN A 66 13.37 -0.24 -15.60
N VAL A 67 14.41 0.32 -15.00
CA VAL A 67 14.41 0.94 -13.68
C VAL A 67 15.14 2.28 -13.72
N TYR A 68 14.83 3.17 -12.78
CA TYR A 68 15.60 4.37 -12.51
C TYR A 68 16.76 4.09 -11.55
N ASP A 69 16.54 3.22 -10.57
CA ASP A 69 17.54 2.76 -9.61
C ASP A 69 17.95 1.32 -9.93
N ALA A 70 19.11 1.20 -10.58
CA ALA A 70 19.63 -0.10 -10.99
C ALA A 70 20.10 -0.97 -9.80
N ASP A 71 20.39 -0.35 -8.65
CA ASP A 71 20.88 -1.03 -7.45
C ASP A 71 19.73 -1.42 -6.49
N ASN A 72 18.48 -1.18 -6.88
CA ASN A 72 17.33 -1.47 -6.04
C ASN A 72 17.24 -2.96 -5.67
N ARG A 73 17.38 -3.24 -4.40
CA ARG A 73 17.44 -4.60 -3.85
C ARG A 73 16.20 -5.44 -4.18
N THR A 74 15.00 -4.86 -4.08
CA THR A 74 13.73 -5.56 -4.39
C THR A 74 13.66 -5.98 -5.85
N VAL A 75 14.14 -5.12 -6.77
CA VAL A 75 14.17 -5.44 -8.20
C VAL A 75 15.13 -6.58 -8.47
N HIS A 76 16.31 -6.58 -7.87
CA HIS A 76 17.27 -7.67 -8.00
C HIS A 76 16.73 -9.00 -7.50
N LEU A 77 16.12 -9.01 -6.31
CA LEU A 77 15.52 -10.22 -5.74
C LEU A 77 14.36 -10.73 -6.60
N ALA A 78 13.53 -9.83 -7.14
CA ALA A 78 12.45 -10.20 -8.05
C ALA A 78 12.98 -10.77 -9.38
N ALA A 79 14.04 -10.21 -9.93
CA ALA A 79 14.70 -10.72 -11.13
C ALA A 79 15.31 -12.12 -10.92
N ALA A 80 15.88 -12.36 -9.73
CA ALA A 80 16.39 -13.66 -9.30
C ALA A 80 15.29 -14.65 -8.87
N GLN A 81 14.05 -14.18 -8.71
CA GLN A 81 12.92 -14.92 -8.13
C GLN A 81 13.22 -15.45 -6.71
N ASP A 82 14.06 -14.73 -5.96
CA ASP A 82 14.46 -15.07 -4.61
C ASP A 82 13.45 -14.54 -3.60
N TYR A 83 12.38 -15.30 -3.40
CA TYR A 83 11.30 -14.96 -2.48
C TYR A 83 11.75 -15.04 -1.00
N ASP A 84 12.55 -16.02 -0.66
CA ASP A 84 12.90 -16.28 0.73
C ASP A 84 13.73 -15.13 1.29
N THR A 85 14.77 -14.71 0.57
CA THR A 85 15.57 -13.53 0.95
C THR A 85 14.72 -12.25 0.98
N PHE A 86 13.85 -12.06 -0.02
CA PHE A 86 12.94 -10.91 -0.06
C PHE A 86 12.02 -10.89 1.18
N ALA A 87 11.42 -12.03 1.52
CA ALA A 87 10.48 -12.11 2.64
C ALA A 87 11.19 -11.83 3.99
N GLU A 88 12.39 -12.36 4.19
CA GLU A 88 13.17 -12.10 5.40
C GLU A 88 13.52 -10.61 5.54
N GLU A 89 14.06 -9.98 4.49
CA GLU A 89 14.43 -8.56 4.49
C GLU A 89 13.19 -7.67 4.69
N GLU A 90 12.07 -7.97 4.03
CA GLU A 90 10.84 -7.20 4.15
C GLU A 90 10.22 -7.32 5.55
N LEU A 91 10.19 -8.51 6.14
CA LEU A 91 9.70 -8.70 7.50
C LEU A 91 10.58 -7.99 8.53
N LEU A 92 11.89 -8.01 8.36
CA LEU A 92 12.80 -7.26 9.23
C LEU A 92 12.50 -5.75 9.17
N ARG A 93 12.41 -5.20 7.96
CA ARG A 93 12.05 -3.79 7.74
C ARG A 93 10.70 -3.43 8.37
N ARG A 94 9.68 -4.28 8.21
CA ARG A 94 8.36 -4.05 8.84
C ARG A 94 8.42 -4.09 10.35
N LYS A 95 9.24 -4.96 10.91
CA LYS A 95 9.45 -5.05 12.36
C LYS A 95 10.09 -3.77 12.90
N GLU A 96 11.14 -3.27 12.25
CA GLU A 96 11.83 -2.03 12.63
C GLU A 96 10.92 -0.80 12.55
N LEU A 97 10.02 -0.76 11.56
CA LEU A 97 9.08 0.34 11.34
C LEU A 97 7.75 0.17 12.10
N ASN A 98 7.58 -0.90 12.85
CA ASN A 98 6.29 -1.28 13.45
C ASN A 98 5.16 -1.27 12.42
N TYR A 99 5.37 -1.96 11.29
CA TYR A 99 4.34 -2.14 10.25
C TYR A 99 3.68 -3.52 10.39
N PRO A 100 2.49 -3.72 9.82
CA PRO A 100 1.88 -5.04 9.79
C PRO A 100 2.83 -6.12 9.20
N PRO A 101 2.95 -7.31 9.82
CA PRO A 101 2.09 -7.87 10.87
C PRO A 101 2.49 -7.54 12.32
N TYR A 102 3.53 -6.74 12.55
CA TYR A 102 4.04 -6.45 13.90
C TYR A 102 3.22 -5.39 14.65
N ALA A 103 2.56 -4.50 13.94
CA ALA A 103 1.53 -3.61 14.45
C ALA A 103 0.34 -3.61 13.50
N ALA A 104 -0.76 -2.97 13.88
CA ALA A 104 -1.92 -2.75 13.02
C ALA A 104 -2.12 -1.27 12.76
N PHE A 105 -2.77 -0.96 11.66
CA PHE A 105 -3.18 0.39 11.29
C PHE A 105 -4.69 0.56 11.44
N LEU A 106 -5.10 1.72 11.93
CA LEU A 106 -6.48 2.16 11.92
C LEU A 106 -6.53 3.52 11.26
N LYS A 107 -7.10 3.59 10.07
CA LYS A 107 -7.31 4.84 9.34
C LYS A 107 -8.72 5.34 9.55
N ILE A 108 -8.82 6.60 9.91
CA ILE A 108 -10.06 7.34 9.99
C ILE A 108 -10.08 8.34 8.86
N THR A 109 -11.11 8.29 8.01
CA THR A 109 -11.28 9.25 6.91
C THR A 109 -12.52 10.09 7.16
N VAL A 110 -12.35 11.40 7.21
CA VAL A 110 -13.42 12.38 7.33
C VAL A 110 -13.69 12.98 5.96
N TRP A 111 -14.96 13.05 5.58
CA TRP A 111 -15.41 13.61 4.31
C TRP A 111 -16.31 14.80 4.56
N ASP A 112 -16.07 15.93 3.90
CA ASP A 112 -16.97 17.08 3.91
C ASP A 112 -16.85 17.87 2.60
N LYS A 113 -17.93 18.60 2.25
CA LYS A 113 -17.89 19.56 1.14
C LYS A 113 -17.06 20.80 1.48
N ASN A 114 -16.92 21.11 2.76
CA ASN A 114 -16.10 22.20 3.28
C ASN A 114 -14.81 21.64 3.85
N GLU A 115 -13.67 22.12 3.35
CA GLU A 115 -12.35 21.67 3.74
C GLU A 115 -12.04 21.96 5.21
N GLU A 116 -12.41 23.14 5.69
CA GLU A 116 -12.18 23.54 7.08
C GLU A 116 -12.95 22.65 8.07
N ARG A 117 -14.20 22.28 7.71
CA ARG A 117 -14.99 21.34 8.53
C ARG A 117 -14.38 19.94 8.53
N ALA A 118 -13.93 19.44 7.37
CA ALA A 118 -13.26 18.15 7.31
C ALA A 118 -12.02 18.13 8.20
N ASN A 119 -11.18 19.17 8.10
CA ASN A 119 -9.98 19.31 8.93
C ASN A 119 -10.32 19.47 10.41
N GLY A 120 -11.33 20.27 10.76
CA GLY A 120 -11.77 20.47 12.15
C GLY A 120 -12.20 19.17 12.80
N THR A 121 -13.10 18.41 12.14
CA THR A 121 -13.56 17.11 12.64
C THR A 121 -12.41 16.11 12.73
N ALA A 122 -11.54 16.06 11.73
CA ALA A 122 -10.38 15.16 11.74
C ALA A 122 -9.41 15.50 12.88
N LYS A 123 -9.22 16.79 13.18
CA LYS A 123 -8.42 17.24 14.32
C LYS A 123 -9.02 16.83 15.65
N GLU A 124 -10.33 17.01 15.84
CA GLU A 124 -11.01 16.56 17.06
C GLU A 124 -10.84 15.05 17.28
N ILE A 125 -10.92 14.27 16.21
CA ILE A 125 -10.69 12.81 16.26
C ILE A 125 -9.23 12.51 16.60
N ALA A 126 -8.28 13.21 16.00
CA ALA A 126 -6.86 13.02 16.29
C ALA A 126 -6.56 13.32 17.76
N ASP A 127 -7.02 14.48 18.26
CA ASP A 127 -6.87 14.88 19.66
C ASP A 127 -7.54 13.88 20.64
N PHE A 128 -8.66 13.29 20.23
CA PHE A 128 -9.32 12.22 21.01
C PHE A 128 -8.46 10.96 21.05
N LEU A 129 -7.93 10.52 19.92
CA LEU A 129 -7.08 9.32 19.81
C LEU A 129 -5.73 9.49 20.51
N GLU A 130 -5.13 10.69 20.46
CA GLU A 130 -3.91 11.00 21.21
C GLU A 130 -4.10 10.90 22.74
N ARG A 131 -5.28 11.28 23.23
CA ARG A 131 -5.61 11.07 24.65
C ARG A 131 -5.68 9.58 25.02
N GLN A 132 -6.18 8.73 24.11
CA GLN A 132 -6.21 7.27 24.31
C GLN A 132 -4.82 6.63 24.16
N ALA A 133 -3.94 7.27 23.39
CA ALA A 133 -2.58 6.78 23.15
C ALA A 133 -1.64 6.93 24.36
N LYS A 134 -2.03 7.73 25.35
CA LYS A 134 -1.24 7.91 26.58
C LYS A 134 -1.00 6.55 27.25
N ASN A 135 0.27 6.24 27.52
CA ASN A 135 0.73 4.98 28.12
C ASN A 135 0.54 3.72 27.23
N THR A 136 0.45 3.90 25.91
CA THR A 136 0.47 2.83 24.92
C THR A 136 1.68 3.00 24.00
N ASP A 137 1.87 2.04 23.08
CA ASP A 137 2.87 2.11 22.00
C ASP A 137 2.36 2.87 20.76
N ALA A 138 1.17 3.47 20.85
CA ALA A 138 0.51 4.02 19.68
C ALA A 138 1.12 5.33 19.21
N GLU A 139 1.24 5.42 17.89
CA GLU A 139 1.54 6.64 17.17
C GLU A 139 0.27 7.11 16.44
N VAL A 140 -0.12 8.37 16.65
CA VAL A 140 -1.24 9.02 15.96
C VAL A 140 -0.70 10.04 14.97
N PHE A 141 -1.08 9.88 13.70
CA PHE A 141 -0.66 10.76 12.61
C PHE A 141 -1.87 11.51 12.05
N GLY A 142 -1.71 12.77 11.79
CA GLY A 142 -2.74 13.60 11.17
C GLY A 142 -3.22 14.75 12.04
N PRO A 143 -4.22 15.49 11.52
CA PRO A 143 -4.89 15.30 10.24
C PRO A 143 -3.98 15.54 9.02
N PHE A 144 -4.18 14.77 7.93
CA PHE A 144 -3.50 14.97 6.66
C PHE A 144 -4.45 14.73 5.48
N ALA A 145 -4.19 15.38 4.35
CA ALA A 145 -4.98 15.18 3.14
C ALA A 145 -4.81 13.75 2.60
N GLY A 146 -5.87 13.14 2.10
CA GLY A 146 -5.76 11.90 1.38
C GLY A 146 -4.93 12.04 0.10
N ILE A 147 -4.39 10.95 -0.45
CA ILE A 147 -3.65 10.91 -1.73
C ILE A 147 -4.45 11.62 -2.83
N ILE A 148 -5.75 11.42 -2.86
CA ILE A 148 -6.69 12.22 -3.66
C ILE A 148 -7.49 13.05 -2.66
N GLY A 149 -7.04 14.28 -2.42
CA GLY A 149 -7.60 15.16 -1.39
C GLY A 149 -9.08 15.56 -1.62
N LYS A 150 -9.56 15.50 -2.88
CA LYS A 150 -10.95 15.83 -3.23
C LYS A 150 -11.51 14.86 -4.27
N VAL A 151 -12.66 14.23 -3.97
CA VAL A 151 -13.38 13.33 -4.89
C VAL A 151 -14.87 13.66 -4.87
N ARG A 152 -15.46 13.88 -6.05
CA ARG A 152 -16.88 14.21 -6.19
C ARG A 152 -17.32 15.36 -5.28
N ASP A 153 -16.52 16.43 -5.25
CA ASP A 153 -16.72 17.63 -4.41
C ASP A 153 -16.66 17.39 -2.89
N LEU A 154 -16.18 16.27 -2.44
CA LEU A 154 -15.89 15.97 -1.03
C LEU A 154 -14.39 16.00 -0.75
N TYR A 155 -13.99 16.82 0.19
CA TYR A 155 -12.63 16.79 0.74
C TYR A 155 -12.47 15.57 1.62
N ARG A 156 -11.27 14.99 1.60
CA ARG A 156 -10.89 13.81 2.37
C ARG A 156 -9.73 14.14 3.27
N VAL A 157 -9.95 14.04 4.56
CA VAL A 157 -8.91 14.24 5.57
C VAL A 157 -8.78 12.98 6.40
N ASN A 158 -7.55 12.52 6.58
CA ASN A 158 -7.25 11.28 7.25
C ASN A 158 -6.58 11.52 8.61
N VAL A 159 -6.85 10.60 9.52
CA VAL A 159 -6.08 10.35 10.73
C VAL A 159 -5.68 8.89 10.73
N LEU A 160 -4.44 8.59 11.08
CA LEU A 160 -3.91 7.23 11.12
C LEU A 160 -3.40 6.92 12.53
N VAL A 161 -3.80 5.79 13.06
CA VAL A 161 -3.22 5.21 14.28
C VAL A 161 -2.43 3.97 13.92
N LYS A 162 -1.22 3.86 14.46
CA LYS A 162 -0.36 2.68 14.39
C LYS A 162 -0.12 2.17 15.80
N SER A 163 -0.43 0.89 16.08
CA SER A 163 -0.25 0.31 17.41
C SER A 163 -0.28 -1.22 17.38
N THR A 164 0.45 -1.84 18.30
CA THR A 164 0.28 -3.28 18.60
C THR A 164 -1.03 -3.56 19.35
N GLN A 165 -1.61 -2.54 19.98
CA GLN A 165 -2.83 -2.61 20.78
C GLN A 165 -4.02 -1.93 20.09
N ILE A 166 -4.16 -2.07 18.78
CA ILE A 166 -5.14 -1.35 17.96
C ILE A 166 -6.60 -1.50 18.45
N ASN A 167 -6.92 -2.58 19.16
CA ASN A 167 -8.25 -2.81 19.69
C ASN A 167 -8.68 -1.78 20.76
N ILE A 168 -7.76 -1.15 21.46
CA ILE A 168 -8.05 -0.07 22.40
C ILE A 168 -8.71 1.09 21.63
N PHE A 169 -8.11 1.47 20.51
CA PHE A 169 -8.57 2.59 19.66
C PHE A 169 -9.89 2.27 18.96
N LYS A 170 -10.04 1.03 18.48
CA LYS A 170 -11.31 0.55 17.90
C LYS A 170 -12.45 0.64 18.92
N THR A 171 -12.22 0.18 20.14
CA THR A 171 -13.22 0.22 21.21
C THR A 171 -13.55 1.66 21.61
N ALA A 172 -12.52 2.51 21.76
CA ALA A 172 -12.71 3.91 22.09
C ALA A 172 -13.55 4.65 21.03
N LEU A 173 -13.26 4.43 19.75
CA LEU A 173 -14.03 5.02 18.64
C LEU A 173 -15.46 4.47 18.60
N TRP A 174 -15.65 3.17 18.85
CA TRP A 174 -16.96 2.55 18.90
C TRP A 174 -17.86 3.10 20.00
N GLN A 175 -17.27 3.54 21.13
CA GLN A 175 -17.96 4.16 22.26
C GLN A 175 -18.06 5.69 22.14
N SER A 176 -17.47 6.28 21.11
CA SER A 176 -17.46 7.73 20.90
C SER A 176 -18.61 8.20 20.02
N PRO A 177 -18.93 9.50 20.03
CA PRO A 177 -19.91 10.10 19.12
C PRO A 177 -19.54 9.95 17.63
N TYR A 178 -18.25 9.76 17.33
CA TYR A 178 -17.75 9.65 15.96
C TYR A 178 -18.26 8.42 15.24
N ARG A 179 -18.68 7.36 15.96
CA ARG A 179 -19.24 6.14 15.41
C ARG A 179 -20.44 6.39 14.51
N ASP A 180 -21.31 7.29 14.92
CA ASP A 180 -22.60 7.52 14.26
C ASP A 180 -22.53 8.65 13.21
N MET A 181 -21.36 9.26 13.02
CA MET A 181 -21.14 10.28 12.02
C MET A 181 -21.10 9.68 10.60
N LYS A 182 -22.05 10.08 9.74
CA LYS A 182 -22.19 9.57 8.36
C LYS A 182 -21.03 9.93 7.44
N ASN A 183 -20.23 10.91 7.81
CA ASN A 183 -19.10 11.42 7.05
C ASN A 183 -17.74 10.97 7.63
N VAL A 184 -17.74 10.01 8.56
CA VAL A 184 -16.52 9.43 9.16
C VAL A 184 -16.48 7.94 8.86
N TYR A 185 -15.35 7.46 8.34
CA TYR A 185 -15.11 6.07 8.00
C TYR A 185 -13.91 5.52 8.74
N PHE A 186 -14.02 4.28 9.19
CA PHE A 186 -12.96 3.55 9.90
C PHE A 186 -12.52 2.38 9.05
N ASP A 187 -11.21 2.27 8.84
CA ASP A 187 -10.61 1.20 8.04
C ASP A 187 -9.42 0.61 8.80
N VAL A 188 -9.49 -0.69 9.07
CA VAL A 188 -8.43 -1.43 9.76
C VAL A 188 -7.52 -2.08 8.73
N ASP A 189 -6.21 -1.90 8.87
CA ASP A 189 -5.19 -2.34 7.93
C ASP A 189 -5.50 -1.92 6.49
N PRO A 190 -5.70 -0.61 6.26
CA PRO A 190 -6.15 -0.07 4.99
C PRO A 190 -5.21 -0.46 3.84
N PHE A 191 -5.79 -0.61 2.65
CA PHE A 191 -5.00 -0.87 1.44
C PHE A 191 -4.15 0.31 1.00
N ASN A 192 -4.55 1.53 1.36
CA ASN A 192 -3.81 2.77 1.09
C ASN A 192 -3.76 3.57 2.39
N VAL A 193 -2.57 3.86 2.81
CA VAL A 193 -2.30 4.68 4.02
C VAL A 193 -2.05 6.10 3.61
#